data_84f9685ba1efcf3d12734059a6578b78
#
_entry.id   84f9685ba1efcf3d12734059a6578b78
#
_cell.length_a   1.000
_cell.length_b   1.000
_cell.length_c   1.000
_cell.angle_alpha   90.00
_cell.angle_beta   90.00
_cell.angle_gamma   90.00
#
_symmetry.space_group_name_H-M   'P 1'
#
loop_
_entity.id
_entity.type
_entity.pdbx_description
1 polymer ?
#
loop_
_entity_poly.entity_id
_entity_poly.type
_entity_poly.pdbx_seq_one_letter_code
_entity_poly.pdbx_strand_id
1 'polypeptide(L)'
;TGGFGIDGGVSSLMGASLASPDKIFFGIFGDLAFFYDMNVLGNRHVRHNVRIMLINNGKGTEFRNYNHPGAQFGEDSDEYIAAARHYGNKSHQLVKHYAEDLGYEYLTASSKEEYLNVVERFTTEEMTDRPMVLEVFTNNEDESEALKIINTLQTSPDAVAKQLVKNVLGQK
;
A
#
# COMPACT_ATOMS: atom_id res chain seq x y z
N THR A 1 -4.01 7.12 9.56
CA THR A 1 -5.24 7.55 10.26
C THR A 1 -5.35 6.78 11.57
N GLY A 2 -5.81 7.42 12.63
CA GLY A 2 -5.89 6.82 13.98
C GLY A 2 -7.17 6.01 14.25
N GLY A 3 -7.88 5.55 13.23
CA GLY A 3 -9.09 4.76 13.35
C GLY A 3 -8.81 3.26 13.38
N PHE A 4 -9.70 2.50 14.00
CA PHE A 4 -9.72 1.04 13.88
C PHE A 4 -10.36 0.67 12.54
N GLY A 5 -9.72 -0.23 11.81
CA GLY A 5 -10.13 -0.65 10.48
C GLY A 5 -9.23 -0.10 9.38
N ILE A 6 -9.23 -0.78 8.25
CA ILE A 6 -8.41 -0.45 7.09
C ILE A 6 -9.21 0.22 5.96
N ASP A 7 -10.49 0.38 6.15
CA ASP A 7 -11.42 1.07 5.27
C ASP A 7 -11.33 2.60 5.41
N GLY A 8 -11.80 3.33 4.41
CA GLY A 8 -11.90 4.79 4.45
C GLY A 8 -10.62 5.56 4.17
N GLY A 9 -9.48 4.89 3.92
CA GLY A 9 -8.21 5.56 3.62
C GLY A 9 -8.25 6.32 2.29
N VAL A 10 -8.76 5.69 1.25
CA VAL A 10 -8.89 6.30 -0.09
C VAL A 10 -9.95 7.41 -0.05
N SER A 11 -11.07 7.19 0.63
CA SER A 11 -12.11 8.22 0.83
C SER A 11 -11.58 9.44 1.57
N SER A 12 -10.71 9.26 2.56
CA SER A 12 -10.06 10.36 3.29
C SER A 12 -9.15 11.17 2.39
N LEU A 13 -8.35 10.51 1.52
CA LEU A 13 -7.52 11.17 0.52
C LEU A 13 -8.38 12.01 -0.43
N MET A 14 -9.48 11.44 -0.94
CA MET A 14 -10.40 12.12 -1.84
C MET A 14 -11.02 13.34 -1.15
N GLY A 15 -11.51 13.20 0.09
CA GLY A 15 -12.05 14.31 0.86
C GLY A 15 -11.04 15.45 1.06
N ALA A 16 -9.79 15.12 1.39
CA ALA A 16 -8.72 16.10 1.53
C ALA A 16 -8.43 16.83 0.20
N SER A 17 -8.43 16.10 -0.92
CA SER A 17 -8.18 16.68 -2.25
C SER A 17 -9.24 17.69 -2.69
N LEU A 18 -10.49 17.49 -2.26
CA LEU A 18 -11.58 18.42 -2.55
C LEU A 18 -11.46 19.74 -1.78
N ALA A 19 -10.88 19.69 -0.57
CA ALA A 19 -10.69 20.87 0.27
C ALA A 19 -9.58 21.82 -0.23
N SER A 20 -8.64 21.32 -1.05
CA SER A 20 -7.52 22.10 -1.60
C SER A 20 -7.25 21.70 -3.05
N PRO A 21 -8.08 22.12 -4.00
CA PRO A 21 -8.03 21.67 -5.39
C PRO A 21 -6.78 22.13 -6.16
N ASP A 22 -6.06 23.09 -5.64
CA ASP A 22 -4.81 23.64 -6.14
C ASP A 22 -3.55 22.89 -5.68
N LYS A 23 -3.71 21.87 -4.82
CA LYS A 23 -2.63 21.02 -4.30
C LYS A 23 -2.76 19.61 -4.82
N ILE A 24 -1.62 18.96 -5.04
CA ILE A 24 -1.57 17.53 -5.36
C ILE A 24 -1.58 16.72 -4.06
N PHE A 25 -2.41 15.70 -4.03
CA PHE A 25 -2.57 14.80 -2.90
C PHE A 25 -2.07 13.40 -3.26
N PHE A 26 -1.10 12.91 -2.49
CA PHE A 26 -0.57 11.57 -2.63
C PHE A 26 -1.10 10.67 -1.52
N GLY A 27 -1.51 9.44 -1.88
CA GLY A 27 -1.85 8.38 -0.94
C GLY A 27 -1.12 7.10 -1.30
N ILE A 28 -0.61 6.38 -0.30
CA ILE A 28 0.00 5.06 -0.47
C ILE A 28 -0.87 4.08 0.31
N PHE A 29 -1.36 3.06 -0.38
CA PHE A 29 -2.30 2.08 0.18
C PHE A 29 -1.86 0.66 -0.16
N GLY A 30 -2.01 -0.25 0.79
CA GLY A 30 -2.02 -1.68 0.49
C GLY A 30 -3.31 -2.08 -0.22
N ASP A 31 -3.24 -3.17 -0.96
CA ASP A 31 -4.36 -3.66 -1.79
C ASP A 31 -5.60 -4.01 -0.95
N LEU A 32 -5.44 -4.64 0.20
CA LEU A 32 -6.58 -4.97 1.06
C LEU A 32 -7.34 -3.69 1.46
N ALA A 33 -6.65 -2.66 1.93
CA ALA A 33 -7.25 -1.37 2.28
C ALA A 33 -7.88 -0.66 1.07
N PHE A 34 -7.21 -0.72 -0.08
CA PHE A 34 -7.69 -0.14 -1.32
C PHE A 34 -9.01 -0.77 -1.77
N PHE A 35 -9.11 -2.10 -1.77
CA PHE A 35 -10.30 -2.80 -2.22
C PHE A 35 -11.52 -2.62 -1.31
N TYR A 36 -11.33 -2.33 -0.03
CA TYR A 36 -12.43 -1.94 0.85
C TYR A 36 -13.08 -0.62 0.46
N ASP A 37 -12.33 0.28 -0.17
CA ASP A 37 -12.75 1.67 -0.39
C ASP A 37 -12.64 2.11 -1.87
N MET A 38 -12.36 1.17 -2.77
CA MET A 38 -12.08 1.47 -4.18
C MET A 38 -13.21 2.16 -4.92
N ASN A 39 -14.46 1.95 -4.51
CA ASN A 39 -15.61 2.56 -5.18
C ASN A 39 -15.60 4.09 -5.14
N VAL A 40 -14.86 4.70 -4.21
CA VAL A 40 -14.73 6.15 -4.14
C VAL A 40 -14.00 6.75 -5.34
N LEU A 41 -13.19 5.95 -6.06
CA LEU A 41 -12.56 6.39 -7.31
C LEU A 41 -13.58 6.83 -8.36
N GLY A 42 -14.77 6.22 -8.35
CA GLY A 42 -15.88 6.58 -9.23
C GLY A 42 -16.72 7.78 -8.76
N ASN A 43 -16.33 8.46 -7.68
CA ASN A 43 -17.07 9.62 -7.21
C ASN A 43 -16.93 10.79 -8.20
N ARG A 44 -18.07 11.38 -8.60
CA ARG A 44 -18.15 12.47 -9.56
C ARG A 44 -17.35 13.73 -9.20
N HIS A 45 -16.93 13.88 -7.95
CA HIS A 45 -16.17 15.03 -7.46
C HIS A 45 -14.67 14.80 -7.48
N VAL A 46 -14.19 13.59 -7.77
CA VAL A 46 -12.75 13.31 -7.90
C VAL A 46 -12.16 14.20 -9.00
N ARG A 47 -11.01 14.80 -8.68
CA ARG A 47 -10.30 15.72 -9.58
C ARG A 47 -8.93 15.14 -9.94
N HIS A 48 -8.30 15.78 -10.90
CA HIS A 48 -6.97 15.44 -11.42
C HIS A 48 -5.81 15.62 -10.43
N ASN A 49 -6.06 16.19 -9.25
CA ASN A 49 -5.07 16.44 -8.20
C ASN A 49 -4.83 15.25 -7.26
N VAL A 50 -5.35 14.06 -7.57
CA VAL A 50 -5.20 12.85 -6.75
C VAL A 50 -4.22 11.88 -7.37
N ARG A 51 -3.30 11.35 -6.56
CA ARG A 51 -2.30 10.36 -6.92
C ARG A 51 -2.30 9.22 -5.91
N ILE A 52 -2.62 8.04 -6.37
CA ILE A 52 -2.71 6.82 -5.54
C ILE A 52 -1.59 5.88 -5.94
N MET A 53 -0.71 5.55 -5.00
CA MET A 53 0.20 4.41 -5.13
C MET A 53 -0.42 3.22 -4.40
N LEU A 54 -0.71 2.19 -5.16
CA LEU A 54 -1.27 0.94 -4.66
C LEU A 54 -0.16 -0.10 -4.59
N ILE A 55 0.14 -0.58 -3.39
CA ILE A 55 1.04 -1.70 -3.17
C ILE A 55 0.21 -2.99 -3.20
N ASN A 56 0.35 -3.77 -4.25
CA ASN A 56 -0.48 -4.94 -4.52
C ASN A 56 0.34 -6.24 -4.39
N ASN A 57 0.24 -6.86 -3.23
CA ASN A 57 0.84 -8.16 -2.93
C ASN A 57 -0.21 -9.28 -2.79
N GLY A 58 -1.50 -8.96 -2.92
CA GLY A 58 -2.61 -9.90 -2.88
C GLY A 58 -3.16 -10.20 -1.49
N LYS A 59 -2.62 -9.59 -0.42
CA LYS A 59 -3.03 -9.89 0.96
C LYS A 59 -2.69 -8.77 1.95
N GLY A 60 -3.22 -8.85 3.16
CA GLY A 60 -2.80 -8.01 4.28
C GLY A 60 -1.47 -8.51 4.86
N THR A 61 -0.35 -8.08 4.32
CA THR A 61 0.98 -8.61 4.64
C THR A 61 1.45 -8.32 6.06
N GLU A 62 0.84 -7.39 6.77
CA GLU A 62 1.13 -7.15 8.19
C GLU A 62 1.07 -8.45 9.02
N PHE A 63 0.08 -9.30 8.76
CA PHE A 63 -0.09 -10.59 9.45
C PHE A 63 0.96 -11.63 9.09
N ARG A 64 1.71 -11.43 8.02
CA ARG A 64 2.77 -12.32 7.52
C ARG A 64 4.18 -11.78 7.79
N ASN A 65 4.29 -10.58 8.35
CA ASN A 65 5.58 -9.98 8.70
C ASN A 65 6.31 -10.80 9.76
N TYR A 66 7.63 -10.89 9.64
CA TYR A 66 8.49 -11.70 10.51
C TYR A 66 8.29 -11.50 12.02
N ASN A 67 7.83 -10.32 12.42
CA ASN A 67 7.62 -9.93 13.82
C ASN A 67 6.14 -9.97 14.27
N HIS A 68 5.23 -10.41 13.40
CA HIS A 68 3.80 -10.48 13.72
C HIS A 68 3.43 -11.87 14.27
N PRO A 69 2.64 -11.97 15.38
CA PRO A 69 2.20 -13.26 15.92
C PRO A 69 1.44 -14.14 14.91
N GLY A 70 0.72 -13.53 13.97
CA GLY A 70 -0.01 -14.23 12.91
C GLY A 70 0.90 -14.98 11.92
N ALA A 71 2.17 -14.58 11.80
CA ALA A 71 3.11 -15.21 10.87
C ALA A 71 3.35 -16.71 11.17
N GLN A 72 3.12 -17.14 12.42
CA GLN A 72 3.24 -18.56 12.82
C GLN A 72 2.24 -19.48 12.10
N PHE A 73 1.12 -18.94 11.61
CA PHE A 73 0.11 -19.71 10.90
C PHE A 73 0.43 -19.90 9.41
N GLY A 74 1.47 -19.24 8.91
CA GLY A 74 1.91 -19.39 7.54
C GLY A 74 0.77 -19.14 6.53
N GLU A 75 0.67 -20.02 5.53
CA GLU A 75 -0.34 -19.92 4.47
C GLU A 75 -1.77 -20.16 4.95
N ASP A 76 -1.96 -20.81 6.10
CA ASP A 76 -3.29 -21.06 6.66
C ASP A 76 -4.02 -19.75 7.01
N SER A 77 -3.28 -18.66 7.22
CA SER A 77 -3.87 -17.34 7.47
C SER A 77 -4.35 -16.62 6.20
N ASP A 78 -3.90 -17.03 5.03
CA ASP A 78 -4.17 -16.33 3.76
C ASP A 78 -5.67 -16.31 3.41
N GLU A 79 -6.41 -17.31 3.83
CA GLU A 79 -7.87 -17.35 3.68
C GLU A 79 -8.58 -16.13 4.32
N TYR A 80 -7.99 -15.58 5.37
CA TYR A 80 -8.59 -14.49 6.16
C TYR A 80 -8.03 -13.11 5.85
N ILE A 81 -6.88 -13.06 5.17
CA ILE A 81 -6.16 -11.81 4.91
C ILE A 81 -5.98 -11.53 3.40
N ALA A 82 -6.56 -12.35 2.54
CA ALA A 82 -6.47 -12.18 1.11
C ALA A 82 -7.21 -10.92 0.63
N ALA A 83 -6.63 -10.23 -0.33
CA ALA A 83 -7.22 -9.07 -0.99
C ALA A 83 -8.01 -9.48 -2.25
N ALA A 84 -8.12 -8.62 -3.28
CA ALA A 84 -8.94 -8.88 -4.46
C ALA A 84 -8.48 -10.07 -5.30
N ARG A 85 -7.22 -10.44 -5.21
CA ARG A 85 -6.68 -11.65 -5.86
C ARG A 85 -6.90 -12.94 -5.09
N HIS A 86 -7.75 -12.89 -4.15
CA HIS A 86 -8.16 -13.98 -3.27
C HIS A 86 -8.04 -15.36 -3.92
N TYR A 87 -7.16 -16.22 -3.41
CA TYR A 87 -6.82 -17.54 -3.96
C TYR A 87 -6.43 -17.55 -5.45
N GLY A 88 -5.85 -16.46 -5.94
CA GLY A 88 -5.39 -16.38 -7.33
C GLY A 88 -6.51 -16.25 -8.38
N ASN A 89 -7.78 -16.15 -7.96
CA ASN A 89 -8.92 -16.10 -8.87
C ASN A 89 -9.20 -14.71 -9.45
N LYS A 90 -8.45 -13.69 -9.05
CA LYS A 90 -8.64 -12.32 -9.53
C LYS A 90 -7.58 -11.95 -10.56
N SER A 91 -8.02 -11.24 -11.59
CA SER A 91 -7.16 -10.76 -12.65
C SER A 91 -6.16 -9.72 -12.15
N HIS A 92 -4.91 -9.82 -12.56
CA HIS A 92 -3.91 -8.76 -12.39
C HIS A 92 -4.26 -7.47 -13.15
N GLN A 93 -5.22 -7.52 -14.06
CA GLN A 93 -5.71 -6.36 -14.80
C GLN A 93 -6.89 -5.65 -14.13
N LEU A 94 -7.35 -6.14 -12.97
CA LEU A 94 -8.55 -5.63 -12.32
C LEU A 94 -8.45 -4.12 -12.02
N VAL A 95 -7.37 -3.70 -11.37
CA VAL A 95 -7.16 -2.29 -11.01
C VAL A 95 -6.96 -1.44 -12.25
N LYS A 96 -6.19 -1.95 -13.22
CA LYS A 96 -5.97 -1.27 -14.50
C LYS A 96 -7.29 -0.91 -15.18
N HIS A 97 -8.12 -1.90 -15.46
CA HIS A 97 -9.39 -1.68 -16.16
C HIS A 97 -10.31 -0.76 -15.35
N TYR A 98 -10.38 -0.96 -14.04
CA TYR A 98 -11.20 -0.14 -13.17
C TYR A 98 -10.74 1.33 -13.17
N ALA A 99 -9.46 1.59 -13.05
CA ALA A 99 -8.89 2.94 -13.06
C ALA A 99 -9.07 3.62 -14.43
N GLU A 100 -8.72 2.92 -15.51
CA GLU A 100 -8.83 3.44 -16.88
C GLU A 100 -10.28 3.75 -17.26
N ASP A 101 -11.24 2.88 -16.93
CA ASP A 101 -12.66 3.07 -17.20
C ASP A 101 -13.26 4.25 -16.41
N LEU A 102 -12.67 4.59 -15.27
CA LEU A 102 -13.01 5.77 -14.47
C LEU A 102 -12.24 7.04 -14.88
N GLY A 103 -11.38 6.97 -15.90
CA GLY A 103 -10.65 8.12 -16.45
C GLY A 103 -9.33 8.45 -15.76
N TYR A 104 -8.80 7.56 -14.93
CA TYR A 104 -7.48 7.72 -14.33
C TYR A 104 -6.38 7.40 -15.33
N GLU A 105 -5.23 8.06 -15.18
CA GLU A 105 -3.98 7.58 -15.77
C GLU A 105 -3.47 6.42 -14.93
N TYR A 106 -3.32 5.25 -15.55
CA TYR A 106 -2.82 4.06 -14.89
C TYR A 106 -1.35 3.81 -15.23
N LEU A 107 -0.55 3.63 -14.19
CA LEU A 107 0.86 3.27 -14.24
C LEU A 107 1.05 1.96 -13.48
N THR A 108 2.05 1.17 -13.86
CA THR A 108 2.33 -0.10 -13.17
C THR A 108 3.82 -0.39 -13.11
N ALA A 109 4.22 -1.15 -12.07
CA ALA A 109 5.56 -1.67 -11.92
C ALA A 109 5.54 -3.01 -11.16
N SER A 110 6.34 -3.97 -11.64
CA SER A 110 6.54 -5.29 -11.03
C SER A 110 8.01 -5.54 -10.69
N SER A 111 8.88 -4.57 -10.98
CA SER A 111 10.30 -4.61 -10.67
C SER A 111 10.80 -3.22 -10.29
N LYS A 112 11.99 -3.18 -9.67
CA LYS A 112 12.66 -1.92 -9.35
C LYS A 112 12.93 -1.07 -10.60
N GLU A 113 13.32 -1.70 -11.70
CA GLU A 113 13.59 -1.01 -12.96
C GLU A 113 12.31 -0.37 -13.53
N GLU A 114 11.23 -1.13 -13.60
CA GLU A 114 9.92 -0.61 -14.03
C GLU A 114 9.44 0.52 -13.12
N TYR A 115 9.62 0.38 -11.81
CA TYR A 115 9.26 1.43 -10.86
C TYR A 115 10.03 2.73 -11.12
N LEU A 116 11.35 2.65 -11.32
CA LEU A 116 12.17 3.82 -11.62
C LEU A 116 11.79 4.50 -12.94
N ASN A 117 11.28 3.76 -13.90
CA ASN A 117 10.81 4.30 -15.18
C ASN A 117 9.49 5.07 -15.07
N VAL A 118 8.63 4.73 -14.10
CA VAL A 118 7.29 5.35 -13.97
C VAL A 118 7.17 6.32 -12.81
N VAL A 119 8.03 6.23 -11.80
CA VAL A 119 7.92 7.04 -10.58
C VAL A 119 8.07 8.53 -10.84
N GLU A 120 8.92 8.95 -11.76
CA GLU A 120 9.10 10.35 -12.13
C GLU A 120 7.79 10.94 -12.71
N ARG A 121 7.09 10.18 -13.57
CA ARG A 121 5.76 10.57 -14.06
C ARG A 121 4.74 10.68 -12.95
N PHE A 122 4.72 9.71 -12.04
CA PHE A 122 3.79 9.68 -10.91
C PHE A 122 4.03 10.84 -9.92
N THR A 123 5.28 11.22 -9.68
CA THR A 123 5.65 12.25 -8.70
C THR A 123 5.81 13.65 -9.31
N THR A 124 5.49 13.85 -10.58
CA THR A 124 5.61 15.18 -11.22
C THR A 124 4.91 16.25 -10.39
N GLU A 125 5.54 17.41 -10.25
CA GLU A 125 4.98 18.55 -9.51
C GLU A 125 3.86 19.27 -10.30
N GLU A 126 3.74 18.96 -11.58
CA GLU A 126 2.72 19.55 -12.45
C GLU A 126 1.35 18.92 -12.20
N MET A 127 0.33 19.77 -12.19
CA MET A 127 -1.05 19.33 -12.20
C MET A 127 -1.36 18.67 -13.55
N THR A 128 -1.77 17.43 -13.53
CA THR A 128 -2.06 16.63 -14.73
C THR A 128 -3.54 16.71 -15.13
N ASP A 129 -3.89 16.31 -16.34
CA ASP A 129 -5.28 16.36 -16.83
C ASP A 129 -6.19 15.31 -16.17
N ARG A 130 -5.59 14.28 -15.57
CA ARG A 130 -6.30 13.15 -14.96
C ARG A 130 -5.68 12.79 -13.62
N PRO A 131 -6.46 12.25 -12.66
CA PRO A 131 -5.91 11.60 -11.47
C PRO A 131 -5.08 10.39 -11.88
N MET A 132 -4.18 9.93 -11.01
CA MET A 132 -3.29 8.81 -11.30
C MET A 132 -3.44 7.67 -10.31
N VAL A 133 -3.29 6.45 -10.83
CA VAL A 133 -3.05 5.23 -10.04
C VAL A 133 -1.76 4.60 -10.51
N LEU A 134 -0.80 4.45 -9.61
CA LEU A 134 0.40 3.64 -9.79
C LEU A 134 0.24 2.34 -9.00
N GLU A 135 0.07 1.22 -9.69
CA GLU A 135 -0.01 -0.10 -9.08
C GLU A 135 1.38 -0.76 -9.09
N VAL A 136 1.90 -1.00 -7.88
CA VAL A 136 3.21 -1.66 -7.68
C VAL A 136 2.96 -3.06 -7.16
N PHE A 137 3.34 -4.06 -7.96
CA PHE A 137 3.24 -5.47 -7.58
C PHE A 137 4.45 -5.87 -6.74
N THR A 138 4.18 -6.38 -5.56
CA THR A 138 5.18 -6.85 -4.59
C THR A 138 4.81 -8.25 -4.07
N ASN A 139 5.60 -8.77 -3.15
CA ASN A 139 5.28 -10.01 -2.43
C ASN A 139 5.60 -9.84 -0.94
N ASN A 140 4.98 -10.67 -0.11
CA ASN A 140 5.09 -10.55 1.35
C ASN A 140 6.47 -10.97 1.90
N GLU A 141 7.20 -11.82 1.21
CA GLU A 141 8.55 -12.26 1.61
C GLU A 141 9.53 -11.09 1.50
N ASP A 142 9.60 -10.44 0.34
CA ASP A 142 10.48 -9.31 0.10
C ASP A 142 10.12 -8.10 0.98
N GLU A 143 8.83 -7.85 1.20
CA GLU A 143 8.36 -6.79 2.10
C GLU A 143 8.78 -7.05 3.55
N SER A 144 8.64 -8.28 4.03
CA SER A 144 9.04 -8.68 5.38
C SER A 144 10.55 -8.55 5.58
N GLU A 145 11.37 -8.95 4.61
CA GLU A 145 12.82 -8.77 4.66
C GLU A 145 13.22 -7.28 4.59
N ALA A 146 12.56 -6.48 3.74
CA ALA A 146 12.79 -5.04 3.69
C ALA A 146 12.46 -4.37 5.03
N LEU A 147 11.35 -4.74 5.66
CA LEU A 147 10.96 -4.24 6.98
C LEU A 147 12.00 -4.59 8.04
N LYS A 148 12.54 -5.81 8.01
CA LYS A 148 13.60 -6.27 8.92
C LYS A 148 14.88 -5.44 8.75
N ILE A 149 15.27 -5.16 7.53
CA ILE A 149 16.43 -4.29 7.23
C ILE A 149 16.19 -2.88 7.79
N ILE A 150 15.05 -2.27 7.50
CA ILE A 150 14.69 -0.93 7.99
C ILE A 150 14.73 -0.87 9.53
N ASN A 151 14.16 -1.87 10.19
CA ASN A 151 14.13 -1.94 11.65
C ASN A 151 15.54 -2.08 12.26
N THR A 152 16.48 -2.70 11.55
CA THR A 152 17.88 -2.79 12.00
C THR A 152 18.67 -1.51 11.77
N LEU A 153 18.35 -0.75 10.73
CA LEU A 153 19.00 0.53 10.44
C LEU A 153 18.61 1.65 11.44
N GLN A 154 17.42 1.57 12.00
CA GLN A 154 16.90 2.59 12.94
C GLN A 154 17.26 2.33 14.41
N THR A 155 17.91 1.23 14.72
CA THR A 155 18.29 0.91 16.10
C THR A 155 19.47 1.77 16.54
N SER A 156 19.20 2.76 17.41
CA SER A 156 20.26 3.43 18.16
C SER A 156 21.01 2.42 19.06
N PRO A 157 22.28 2.65 19.39
CA PRO A 157 23.03 1.78 20.30
C PRO A 157 22.27 1.45 21.60
N ASP A 158 21.51 2.42 22.14
CA ASP A 158 20.68 2.25 23.34
C ASP A 158 19.48 1.31 23.10
N ALA A 159 18.89 1.31 21.90
CA ALA A 159 17.80 0.43 21.56
C ALA A 159 18.29 -1.02 21.38
N VAL A 160 19.48 -1.21 20.80
CA VAL A 160 20.14 -2.52 20.69
C VAL A 160 20.44 -3.08 22.08
N ALA A 161 20.99 -2.27 22.98
CA ALA A 161 21.28 -2.68 24.36
C ALA A 161 19.99 -3.08 25.10
N LYS A 162 18.90 -2.30 24.98
CA LYS A 162 17.59 -2.64 25.57
C LYS A 162 17.02 -3.95 25.00
N GLN A 163 17.17 -4.20 23.72
CA GLN A 163 16.70 -5.42 23.09
C GLN A 163 17.48 -6.65 23.57
N LEU A 164 18.80 -6.52 23.68
CA LEU A 164 19.66 -7.58 24.24
C LEU A 164 19.27 -7.91 25.69
N VAL A 165 19.03 -6.90 26.51
CA VAL A 165 18.59 -7.08 27.91
C VAL A 165 17.24 -7.77 27.97
N LYS A 166 16.27 -7.40 27.13
CA LYS A 166 14.96 -8.08 27.07
C LYS A 166 15.09 -9.55 26.66
N ASN A 167 15.93 -9.86 25.69
CA ASN A 167 16.16 -11.22 25.22
C ASN A 167 16.82 -12.10 26.33
N VAL A 168 17.75 -11.52 27.09
CA VAL A 168 18.42 -12.22 28.21
C VAL A 168 17.46 -12.45 29.40
N LEU A 169 16.55 -11.49 29.63
CA LEU A 169 15.58 -11.60 30.74
C LEU A 169 14.31 -12.39 30.39
N GLY A 170 14.21 -12.94 29.17
CA GLY A 170 13.08 -13.77 28.76
C GLY A 170 11.72 -13.04 28.70
N GLN A 171 11.74 -11.70 28.68
CA GLN A 171 10.52 -10.92 28.52
C GLN A 171 10.19 -10.81 27.03
N LYS A 172 9.12 -11.54 26.63
CA LYS A 172 8.49 -11.40 25.31
C LYS A 172 7.68 -10.11 25.21
#